data_57ba5e0db2b2e4bbf7c8329c1f5d9bf2
#
_entry.id   57ba5e0db2b2e4bbf7c8329c1f5d9bf2
#
_cell.length_a   1.000
_cell.length_b   1.000
_cell.length_c   1.000
_cell.angle_alpha   90.00
_cell.angle_beta   90.00
_cell.angle_gamma   90.00
#
_symmetry.space_group_name_H-M   'P 1'
#
loop_
_entity.id
_entity.type
_entity.pdbx_description
1 polymer ?
#
loop_
_entity_poly.entity_id
_entity_poly.type
_entity_poly.pdbx_seq_one_letter_code
_entity_poly.pdbx_strand_id
1 'polypeptide(L)'
;MQAATAEPARIGIELQRRFRASPERVFRAWTQPVTLREWWCPPGWVAGEIDIDLRIGGAYRIGMSRAGAAGAGVSVSGHFLEVRPPERLVYTWRWEGAFAEMPETLVTLELRGSDNQTLLTLHHDNFTDLGLRHQHRSGWLSACDRLDRLVTPLAELHDRPAAE
;
A
#
# COMPACT_ATOMS: atom_id res chain seq x y z
N MET A 1 -29.17 -33.95 2.36
CA MET A 1 -29.10 -32.70 1.65
C MET A 1 -28.40 -31.69 2.54
N GLN A 2 -27.06 -31.61 2.42
CA GLN A 2 -26.28 -30.65 3.18
C GLN A 2 -26.39 -29.31 2.45
N ALA A 3 -26.95 -28.30 3.12
CA ALA A 3 -26.91 -26.94 2.64
C ALA A 3 -25.43 -26.50 2.59
N ALA A 4 -24.92 -26.24 1.40
CA ALA A 4 -23.64 -25.57 1.25
C ALA A 4 -23.77 -24.21 1.92
N THR A 5 -23.10 -24.02 3.04
CA THR A 5 -22.95 -22.72 3.68
C THR A 5 -22.12 -21.88 2.69
N ALA A 6 -22.78 -21.01 1.97
CA ALA A 6 -22.09 -20.03 1.13
C ALA A 6 -21.15 -19.23 2.03
N GLU A 7 -19.83 -19.31 1.79
CA GLU A 7 -18.89 -18.41 2.45
C GLU A 7 -19.35 -16.98 2.19
N PRO A 8 -19.33 -16.10 3.21
CA PRO A 8 -19.68 -14.69 3.00
C PRO A 8 -18.77 -14.12 1.92
N ALA A 9 -19.37 -13.42 0.95
CA ALA A 9 -18.64 -12.76 -0.13
C ALA A 9 -17.55 -11.88 0.49
N ARG A 10 -16.29 -12.15 0.13
CA ARG A 10 -15.15 -11.36 0.59
C ARG A 10 -15.22 -9.98 -0.02
N ILE A 11 -15.21 -8.96 0.82
CA ILE A 11 -15.21 -7.57 0.41
C ILE A 11 -13.76 -7.16 0.17
N GLY A 12 -13.46 -6.76 -1.04
CA GLY A 12 -12.10 -6.39 -1.43
C GLY A 12 -12.03 -5.09 -2.22
N ILE A 13 -10.81 -4.62 -2.35
CA ILE A 13 -10.41 -3.50 -3.21
C ILE A 13 -9.62 -4.10 -4.37
N GLU A 14 -9.93 -3.65 -5.57
CA GLU A 14 -9.07 -3.83 -6.74
C GLU A 14 -8.84 -2.46 -7.36
N LEU A 15 -7.57 -2.10 -7.55
CA LEU A 15 -7.20 -0.89 -8.26
C LEU A 15 -6.01 -1.13 -9.17
N GLN A 16 -5.95 -0.39 -10.26
CA GLN A 16 -4.84 -0.39 -11.20
C GLN A 16 -4.31 1.03 -11.38
N ARG A 17 -2.99 1.13 -11.51
CA ARG A 17 -2.32 2.40 -11.75
C ARG A 17 -1.11 2.19 -12.67
N ARG A 18 -0.94 3.12 -13.61
CA ARG A 18 0.26 3.18 -14.45
C ARG A 18 1.23 4.20 -13.88
N PHE A 19 2.52 3.80 -13.82
CA PHE A 19 3.62 4.68 -13.42
C PHE A 19 4.65 4.79 -14.53
N ARG A 20 5.21 5.96 -14.71
CA ARG A 20 6.34 6.22 -15.62
C ARG A 20 7.66 5.91 -14.94
N ALA A 21 7.82 4.68 -14.55
CA ALA A 21 9.00 4.14 -13.89
C ALA A 21 9.06 2.63 -14.11
N SER A 22 10.25 2.05 -14.01
CA SER A 22 10.42 0.60 -14.10
C SER A 22 9.75 -0.13 -12.93
N PRO A 23 9.35 -1.40 -13.10
CA PRO A 23 8.88 -2.23 -12.00
C PRO A 23 9.86 -2.30 -10.83
N GLU A 24 11.16 -2.36 -11.09
CA GLU A 24 12.21 -2.36 -10.06
C GLU A 24 12.19 -1.09 -9.22
N ARG A 25 11.99 0.06 -9.84
CA ARG A 25 11.93 1.34 -9.14
C ARG A 25 10.66 1.45 -8.29
N VAL A 26 9.51 1.04 -8.81
CA VAL A 26 8.25 1.02 -8.05
C VAL A 26 8.33 0.03 -6.89
N PHE A 27 8.88 -1.16 -7.13
CA PHE A 27 9.06 -2.17 -6.09
C PHE A 27 9.97 -1.68 -4.95
N ARG A 28 11.09 -1.03 -5.27
CA ARG A 28 11.98 -0.43 -4.27
C ARG A 28 11.30 0.68 -3.48
N ALA A 29 10.53 1.53 -4.13
CA ALA A 29 9.77 2.57 -3.44
C ALA A 29 8.76 2.00 -2.43
N TRP A 30 8.26 0.81 -2.70
CA TRP A 30 7.31 0.10 -1.83
C TRP A 30 7.98 -0.64 -0.66
N THR A 31 9.20 -1.06 -0.81
CA THR A 31 9.86 -2.00 0.11
C THR A 31 11.05 -1.43 0.88
N GLN A 32 11.55 -0.26 0.50
CA GLN A 32 12.64 0.42 1.22
C GLN A 32 12.08 1.49 2.15
N PRO A 33 12.41 1.45 3.46
CA PRO A 33 11.91 2.41 4.45
C PRO A 33 12.13 3.88 4.07
N VAL A 34 13.32 4.21 3.53
CA VAL A 34 13.67 5.58 3.13
C VAL A 34 12.73 6.14 2.07
N THR A 35 12.32 5.32 1.11
CA THR A 35 11.41 5.72 0.03
C THR A 35 9.95 5.60 0.45
N LEU A 36 9.61 4.53 1.17
CA LEU A 36 8.23 4.28 1.61
C LEU A 36 7.68 5.44 2.45
N ARG A 37 8.48 6.02 3.34
CA ARG A 37 8.07 7.17 4.17
C ARG A 37 7.68 8.41 3.38
N GLU A 38 8.14 8.55 2.14
CA GLU A 38 7.89 9.74 1.33
C GLU A 38 6.47 9.76 0.73
N TRP A 39 5.81 8.62 0.60
CA TRP A 39 4.54 8.56 -0.09
C TRP A 39 3.42 7.84 0.68
N TRP A 40 3.74 7.01 1.67
CA TRP A 40 2.78 6.11 2.31
C TRP A 40 1.75 6.82 3.19
N CYS A 41 2.15 7.84 3.93
CA CYS A 41 1.26 8.54 4.86
C CYS A 41 0.28 9.48 4.15
N PRO A 42 -0.99 9.52 4.59
CA PRO A 42 -1.96 10.49 4.08
C PRO A 42 -1.59 11.92 4.49
N PRO A 43 -2.18 12.96 3.83
CA PRO A 43 -1.97 14.35 4.21
C PRO A 43 -2.28 14.60 5.69
N GLY A 44 -1.43 15.36 6.35
CA GLY A 44 -1.54 15.66 7.77
C GLY A 44 -0.95 14.60 8.71
N TRP A 45 -0.42 13.52 8.15
CA TRP A 45 0.29 12.46 8.87
C TRP A 45 1.75 12.41 8.47
N VAL A 46 2.58 11.97 9.39
CA VAL A 46 4.01 11.76 9.16
C VAL A 46 4.41 10.34 9.51
N ALA A 47 5.33 9.77 8.74
CA ALA A 47 5.88 8.46 9.02
C ALA A 47 6.71 8.50 10.31
N GLY A 48 6.52 7.49 11.14
CA GLY A 48 7.37 7.20 12.28
C GLY A 48 8.44 6.19 11.94
N GLU A 49 8.63 5.24 12.84
CA GLU A 49 9.53 4.11 12.60
C GLU A 49 8.98 3.16 11.56
N ILE A 50 9.83 2.74 10.64
CA ILE A 50 9.50 1.77 9.59
C ILE A 50 10.54 0.66 9.64
N ASP A 51 10.08 -0.56 9.92
CA ASP A 51 10.88 -1.78 9.92
C ASP A 51 10.35 -2.74 8.86
N ILE A 52 11.25 -3.25 8.02
CA ILE A 52 10.89 -4.19 6.97
C ILE A 52 11.94 -5.30 6.92
N ASP A 53 11.52 -6.54 7.17
CA ASP A 53 12.29 -7.75 6.92
C ASP A 53 11.76 -8.41 5.64
N LEU A 54 12.30 -8.00 4.49
CA LEU A 54 11.79 -8.34 3.16
C LEU A 54 12.18 -9.78 2.76
N ARG A 55 11.48 -10.74 3.32
CA ARG A 55 11.57 -12.16 2.99
C ARG A 55 10.26 -12.86 3.30
N ILE A 56 10.01 -14.02 2.72
CA ILE A 56 8.85 -14.84 3.07
C ILE A 56 8.89 -15.16 4.56
N GLY A 57 7.80 -14.88 5.27
CA GLY A 57 7.69 -15.00 6.72
C GLY A 57 8.30 -13.84 7.52
N GLY A 58 9.00 -12.90 6.87
CA GLY A 58 9.52 -11.70 7.52
C GLY A 58 8.41 -10.74 7.94
N ALA A 59 8.63 -10.03 9.03
CA ALA A 59 7.69 -9.05 9.57
C ALA A 59 7.96 -7.65 9.02
N TYR A 60 6.92 -6.84 8.94
CA TYR A 60 7.04 -5.40 8.73
C TYR A 60 6.18 -4.63 9.72
N ARG A 61 6.58 -3.38 9.97
CA ARG A 61 5.81 -2.44 10.78
C ARG A 61 6.04 -1.03 10.27
N ILE A 62 4.97 -0.29 10.07
CA ILE A 62 4.98 1.09 9.61
C ILE A 62 4.21 1.93 10.61
N GLY A 63 4.93 2.80 11.33
CA GLY A 63 4.33 3.75 12.26
C GLY A 63 4.00 5.08 11.59
N MET A 64 2.95 5.74 12.04
CA MET A 64 2.60 7.09 11.64
C MET A 64 1.89 7.84 12.77
N SER A 65 1.99 9.16 12.75
CA SER A 65 1.31 10.05 13.68
C SER A 65 0.84 11.31 12.97
N ARG A 66 -0.09 12.02 13.59
CA ARG A 66 -0.51 13.32 13.08
C ARG A 66 0.63 14.32 13.19
N ALA A 67 0.86 15.11 12.15
CA ALA A 67 1.86 16.16 12.14
C ALA A 67 1.62 17.14 13.30
N GLY A 68 2.66 17.40 14.10
CA GLY A 68 2.60 18.31 15.26
C GLY A 68 1.85 17.77 16.48
N ALA A 69 1.35 16.54 16.47
CA ALA A 69 0.68 15.96 17.62
C ALA A 69 1.70 15.38 18.61
N ALA A 70 1.49 15.64 19.92
CA ALA A 70 2.13 14.90 20.98
C ALA A 70 1.27 13.67 21.31
N GLY A 71 1.87 12.48 21.35
CA GLY A 71 1.18 11.27 21.77
C GLY A 71 1.47 10.07 20.89
N ALA A 72 0.87 8.93 21.26
CA ALA A 72 1.04 7.69 20.54
C ALA A 72 0.38 7.77 19.17
N GLY A 73 1.11 7.37 18.13
CA GLY A 73 0.59 7.21 16.80
C GLY A 73 -0.15 5.88 16.61
N VAL A 74 -0.42 5.57 15.37
CA VAL A 74 -0.92 4.25 14.94
C VAL A 74 0.13 3.57 14.10
N SER A 75 0.02 2.25 13.96
CA SER A 75 0.92 1.48 13.11
C SER A 75 0.14 0.46 12.30
N VAL A 76 0.70 0.09 11.16
CA VAL A 76 0.31 -1.09 10.40
C VAL A 76 1.43 -2.10 10.51
N SER A 77 1.09 -3.34 10.73
CA SER A 77 2.04 -4.45 10.78
C SER A 77 1.52 -5.68 10.07
N GLY A 78 2.41 -6.59 9.78
CA GLY A 78 2.09 -7.86 9.15
C GLY A 78 3.31 -8.69 8.81
N HIS A 79 3.09 -9.70 7.96
CA HIS A 79 4.11 -10.62 7.49
C HIS A 79 4.03 -10.76 5.97
N PHE A 80 5.18 -10.93 5.35
CA PHE A 80 5.25 -11.25 3.92
C PHE A 80 4.95 -12.73 3.68
N LEU A 81 3.96 -13.00 2.85
CA LEU A 81 3.59 -14.35 2.44
C LEU A 81 4.23 -14.74 1.12
N GLU A 82 4.50 -13.77 0.26
CA GLU A 82 5.16 -13.95 -1.03
C GLU A 82 6.02 -12.74 -1.34
N VAL A 83 7.25 -12.97 -1.78
CA VAL A 83 8.21 -11.92 -2.16
C VAL A 83 8.89 -12.34 -3.45
N ARG A 84 8.48 -11.76 -4.58
CA ARG A 84 9.06 -11.99 -5.91
C ARG A 84 9.41 -10.66 -6.58
N PRO A 85 10.59 -10.09 -6.26
CA PRO A 85 11.01 -8.84 -6.87
C PRO A 85 11.25 -8.99 -8.38
N PRO A 86 10.89 -8.00 -9.19
CA PRO A 86 10.09 -6.83 -8.90
C PRO A 86 8.58 -7.02 -9.20
N GLU A 87 8.09 -8.25 -9.29
CA GLU A 87 6.82 -8.61 -9.93
C GLU A 87 5.66 -8.75 -8.96
N ARG A 88 5.92 -9.24 -7.74
CA ARG A 88 4.83 -9.60 -6.83
C ARG A 88 5.23 -9.50 -5.37
N LEU A 89 4.30 -9.00 -4.56
CA LEU A 89 4.40 -8.92 -3.11
C LEU A 89 3.03 -9.24 -2.50
N VAL A 90 2.99 -10.16 -1.55
CA VAL A 90 1.78 -10.48 -0.80
C VAL A 90 2.09 -10.38 0.69
N TYR A 91 1.29 -9.61 1.41
CA TYR A 91 1.51 -9.40 2.83
C TYR A 91 0.20 -9.17 3.58
N THR A 92 0.20 -9.55 4.86
CA THR A 92 -0.92 -9.31 5.78
C THR A 92 -0.91 -7.86 6.26
N TRP A 93 -2.08 -7.36 6.66
CA TRP A 93 -2.28 -5.98 7.07
C TRP A 93 -3.11 -5.95 8.35
N ARG A 94 -2.52 -5.46 9.41
CA ARG A 94 -3.17 -5.31 10.71
C ARG A 94 -2.87 -3.94 11.30
N TRP A 95 -3.90 -3.25 11.70
CA TRP A 95 -3.76 -2.00 12.45
C TRP A 95 -3.41 -2.26 13.91
N GLU A 96 -2.57 -1.41 14.47
CA GLU A 96 -2.21 -1.36 15.88
C GLU A 96 -2.54 0.03 16.45
N GLY A 97 -2.75 0.11 17.78
CA GLY A 97 -3.12 1.33 18.46
C GLY A 97 -4.63 1.59 18.42
N ALA A 98 -5.04 2.80 18.08
CA ALA A 98 -6.46 3.19 18.09
C ALA A 98 -7.36 2.36 17.17
N PHE A 99 -6.79 1.71 16.18
CA PHE A 99 -7.52 0.91 15.18
C PHE A 99 -7.32 -0.60 15.31
N ALA A 100 -6.80 -1.05 16.46
CA ALA A 100 -6.49 -2.47 16.70
C ALA A 100 -7.71 -3.41 16.63
N GLU A 101 -8.91 -2.89 16.74
CA GLU A 101 -10.17 -3.63 16.61
C GLU A 101 -10.48 -4.03 15.15
N MET A 102 -9.84 -3.39 14.17
CA MET A 102 -10.04 -3.73 12.77
C MET A 102 -9.49 -5.13 12.48
N PRO A 103 -10.18 -5.96 11.67
CA PRO A 103 -9.70 -7.29 11.35
C PRO A 103 -8.44 -7.23 10.48
N GLU A 104 -7.66 -8.31 10.54
CA GLU A 104 -6.54 -8.50 9.63
C GLU A 104 -7.04 -8.66 8.19
N THR A 105 -6.37 -7.98 7.28
CA THR A 105 -6.67 -8.01 5.85
C THR A 105 -5.43 -8.44 5.06
N LEU A 106 -5.55 -8.60 3.75
CA LEU A 106 -4.50 -9.10 2.88
C LEU A 106 -4.27 -8.16 1.71
N VAL A 107 -3.01 -7.77 1.49
CA VAL A 107 -2.61 -6.97 0.34
C VAL A 107 -1.84 -7.84 -0.65
N THR A 108 -2.24 -7.76 -1.90
CA THR A 108 -1.52 -8.37 -3.03
C THR A 108 -1.16 -7.30 -4.03
N LEU A 109 0.13 -7.20 -4.32
CA LEU A 109 0.69 -6.24 -5.25
C LEU A 109 1.29 -6.99 -6.44
N GLU A 110 0.89 -6.62 -7.65
CA GLU A 110 1.48 -7.11 -8.89
C GLU A 110 2.00 -5.94 -9.73
N LEU A 111 3.23 -6.08 -10.22
CA LEU A 111 3.88 -5.09 -11.07
C LEU A 111 4.26 -5.75 -12.40
N ARG A 112 3.79 -5.17 -13.49
CA ARG A 112 4.12 -5.61 -14.85
C ARG A 112 4.55 -4.41 -15.67
N GLY A 113 5.59 -4.56 -16.45
CA GLY A 113 6.03 -3.46 -17.28
C GLY A 113 7.37 -3.65 -17.94
N SER A 114 7.94 -2.54 -18.35
CA SER A 114 9.22 -2.40 -19.04
C SER A 114 10.14 -1.44 -18.28
N ASP A 115 11.27 -1.06 -18.85
CA ASP A 115 12.30 -0.24 -18.20
C ASP A 115 11.81 1.14 -17.74
N ASN A 116 10.73 1.66 -18.32
CA ASN A 116 10.23 3.01 -18.04
C ASN A 116 8.73 3.09 -17.77
N GLN A 117 8.04 1.96 -17.67
CA GLN A 117 6.60 1.94 -17.43
C GLN A 117 6.20 0.72 -16.61
N THR A 118 5.31 0.93 -15.66
CA THR A 118 4.75 -0.13 -14.81
C THR A 118 3.24 -0.02 -14.73
N LEU A 119 2.55 -1.16 -14.90
CA LEU A 119 1.17 -1.34 -14.47
C LEU A 119 1.18 -2.00 -13.10
N LEU A 120 0.69 -1.28 -12.12
CA LEU A 120 0.45 -1.78 -10.77
C LEU A 120 -0.98 -2.28 -10.68
N THR A 121 -1.17 -3.50 -10.20
CA THR A 121 -2.46 -4.02 -9.78
C THR A 121 -2.40 -4.32 -8.29
N LEU A 122 -3.27 -3.69 -7.52
CA LEU A 122 -3.36 -3.88 -6.08
C LEU A 122 -4.71 -4.49 -5.73
N HIS A 123 -4.66 -5.57 -4.95
CA HIS A 123 -5.81 -6.13 -4.27
C HIS A 123 -5.63 -5.94 -2.76
N HIS A 124 -6.67 -5.49 -2.08
CA HIS A 124 -6.71 -5.45 -0.63
C HIS A 124 -8.00 -6.11 -0.18
N ASP A 125 -7.91 -7.31 0.32
CA ASP A 125 -9.02 -8.22 0.52
C ASP A 125 -9.27 -8.52 1.99
N ASN A 126 -10.39 -9.21 2.25
CA ASN A 126 -10.82 -9.66 3.57
C ASN A 126 -11.38 -8.55 4.47
N PHE A 127 -11.89 -7.48 3.91
CA PHE A 127 -12.68 -6.52 4.68
C PHE A 127 -14.01 -7.15 5.11
N THR A 128 -14.46 -6.77 6.28
CA THR A 128 -15.74 -7.20 6.85
C THR A 128 -16.81 -6.12 6.80
N ASP A 129 -16.43 -4.91 6.42
CA ASP A 129 -17.27 -3.72 6.41
C ASP A 129 -17.00 -2.87 5.17
N LEU A 130 -18.08 -2.44 4.50
CA LEU A 130 -17.98 -1.62 3.29
C LEU A 130 -17.42 -0.22 3.56
N GLY A 131 -17.66 0.34 4.73
CA GLY A 131 -17.13 1.64 5.14
C GLY A 131 -15.60 1.59 5.28
N LEU A 132 -15.08 0.55 5.92
CA LEU A 132 -13.64 0.33 6.06
C LEU A 132 -12.97 0.11 4.70
N ARG A 133 -13.59 -0.68 3.84
CA ARG A 133 -13.14 -0.86 2.46
C ARG A 133 -13.05 0.47 1.72
N HIS A 134 -14.07 1.28 1.82
CA HIS A 134 -14.12 2.58 1.15
C HIS A 134 -13.01 3.52 1.65
N GLN A 135 -12.78 3.58 2.95
CA GLN A 135 -11.71 4.38 3.55
C GLN A 135 -10.32 3.93 3.07
N HIS A 136 -10.07 2.63 3.05
CA HIS A 136 -8.78 2.08 2.58
C HIS A 136 -8.58 2.31 1.09
N ARG A 137 -9.63 2.17 0.28
CA ARG A 137 -9.56 2.46 -1.15
C ARG A 137 -9.20 3.93 -1.41
N SER A 138 -9.84 4.84 -0.72
CA SER A 138 -9.53 6.27 -0.79
C SER A 138 -8.09 6.55 -0.38
N GLY A 139 -7.61 5.91 0.69
CA GLY A 139 -6.22 5.99 1.15
C GLY A 139 -5.22 5.49 0.11
N TRP A 140 -5.50 4.37 -0.54
CA TRP A 140 -4.64 3.82 -1.61
C TRP A 140 -4.58 4.73 -2.83
N LEU A 141 -5.69 5.27 -3.28
CA LEU A 141 -5.73 6.21 -4.41
C LEU A 141 -4.89 7.45 -4.14
N SER A 142 -5.03 8.03 -2.96
CA SER A 142 -4.23 9.17 -2.51
C SER A 142 -2.72 8.82 -2.41
N ALA A 143 -2.38 7.67 -1.86
CA ALA A 143 -1.00 7.21 -1.76
C ALA A 143 -0.37 6.97 -3.14
N CYS A 144 -1.12 6.41 -4.07
CA CYS A 144 -0.65 6.23 -5.46
C CYS A 144 -0.35 7.55 -6.16
N ASP A 145 -1.09 8.62 -5.88
CA ASP A 145 -0.79 9.95 -6.42
C ASP A 145 0.56 10.48 -5.91
N ARG A 146 0.87 10.27 -4.64
CA ARG A 146 2.18 10.64 -4.05
C ARG A 146 3.31 9.78 -4.60
N LEU A 147 3.07 8.47 -4.71
CA LEU A 147 4.03 7.53 -5.30
C LEU A 147 4.35 7.90 -6.74
N ASP A 148 3.35 8.24 -7.54
CA ASP A 148 3.53 8.66 -8.93
C ASP A 148 4.47 9.87 -9.05
N ARG A 149 4.30 10.88 -8.21
CA ARG A 149 5.18 12.04 -8.16
C ARG A 149 6.61 11.69 -7.76
N LEU A 150 6.78 10.72 -6.88
CA LEU A 150 8.09 10.28 -6.40
C LEU A 150 8.87 9.49 -7.44
N VAL A 151 8.21 8.59 -8.17
CA VAL A 151 8.89 7.67 -9.11
C VAL A 151 9.00 8.21 -10.53
N THR A 152 8.17 9.19 -10.91
CA THR A 152 8.23 9.82 -12.23
C THR A 152 9.53 10.65 -12.36
N PRO A 153 10.32 10.46 -13.42
CA PRO A 153 11.54 11.23 -13.64
C PRO A 153 11.27 12.75 -13.71
N LEU A 154 12.14 13.56 -13.13
CA LEU A 154 12.01 15.03 -13.11
C LEU A 154 11.86 15.64 -14.51
N ALA A 155 12.54 15.09 -15.50
CA ALA A 155 12.43 15.55 -16.90
C ALA A 155 11.02 15.44 -17.47
N GLU A 156 10.23 14.45 -17.00
CA GLU A 156 8.86 14.25 -17.47
C GLU A 156 7.81 15.03 -16.66
N LEU A 157 8.16 15.52 -15.47
CA LEU A 157 7.27 16.35 -14.66
C LEU A 157 7.03 17.74 -15.27
N HIS A 158 7.97 18.23 -16.07
CA HIS A 158 7.87 19.54 -16.73
C HIS A 158 6.98 19.53 -17.99
N ASP A 159 6.71 18.35 -18.56
CA ASP A 159 5.89 18.18 -19.76
C ASP A 159 4.40 17.92 -19.48
N ARG A 160 3.99 17.93 -18.23
CA ARG A 160 2.56 17.79 -17.89
C ARG A 160 1.83 19.10 -18.19
N PRO A 161 0.82 19.09 -19.08
CA PRO A 161 -0.05 20.26 -19.22
C PRO A 161 -0.71 20.57 -17.89
N ALA A 162 -0.77 21.87 -17.57
CA ALA A 162 -1.53 22.32 -16.40
C ALA A 162 -2.97 21.78 -16.52
N ALA A 163 -3.45 21.16 -15.47
CA ALA A 163 -4.86 20.73 -15.41
C ALA A 163 -5.74 21.98 -15.46
N GLU A 164 -6.55 22.08 -16.51
CA GLU A 164 -7.62 23.07 -16.61
C GLU A 164 -8.75 22.75 -15.62
#